data_b60ab218b21c0079cb2a7a23dac8c433
#
_entry.id   b60ab218b21c0079cb2a7a23dac8c433
#
_cell.length_a   1.000
_cell.length_b   1.000
_cell.length_c   1.000
_cell.angle_alpha   90.00
_cell.angle_beta   90.00
_cell.angle_gamma   90.00
#
_symmetry.space_group_name_H-M   'P 1'
#
loop_
_entity.id
_entity.type
_entity.pdbx_description
1 polymer ?
#
loop_
_entity_poly.entity_id
_entity_poly.type
_entity_poly.pdbx_seq_one_letter_code
_entity_poly.pdbx_strand_id
1 'polypeptide(L)'
;MNESAFGINLSFAVKRWPEPAVWAGFVREELGLSTVQFTFDLLDPMWPESMSRGLAHQIREAAATYHIFIHSAFVGLANYTYNGLLHPLPEGRAAALEWWRRAVWLAAELGAGAIGGPLGGLSVTDGNAPLRKQALYDEMIESIGKITTWAKEAGLKEFLIEPTPLMREFPHTIEQAKQLVQVLEQNTAIPVRYVIDVGHALYQPLYGPQASLSSWLNALGDYTSLIHLQNTDFQSDSHWGWPHPQGKLNLDEFVSILKTYQLSNLTVILEIFYPFEESDQNVKDNVISSVKYCKNKLVN
;
A
#
# COMPACT_ATOMS: atom_id res chain seq x y z
N MET A 1 -15.58 -14.02 -1.61
CA MET A 1 -14.11 -13.87 -1.79
C MET A 1 -13.43 -15.14 -1.33
N ASN A 2 -12.32 -15.57 -1.97
CA ASN A 2 -11.51 -16.69 -1.48
C ASN A 2 -10.78 -16.26 -0.19
N GLU A 3 -10.58 -17.18 0.76
CA GLU A 3 -9.92 -16.89 2.06
C GLU A 3 -8.50 -16.33 1.88
N SER A 4 -7.76 -16.80 0.90
CA SER A 4 -6.42 -16.30 0.56
C SER A 4 -6.39 -14.91 -0.07
N ALA A 5 -7.54 -14.38 -0.51
CA ALA A 5 -7.66 -13.05 -1.08
C ALA A 5 -7.94 -11.97 -0.01
N PHE A 6 -8.05 -12.34 1.27
CA PHE A 6 -8.15 -11.38 2.38
C PHE A 6 -6.93 -11.49 3.28
N GLY A 7 -6.25 -10.37 3.49
CA GLY A 7 -5.03 -10.29 4.27
C GLY A 7 -4.96 -9.02 5.12
N ILE A 8 -3.78 -8.77 5.70
CA ILE A 8 -3.53 -7.60 6.57
C ILE A 8 -2.17 -6.97 6.25
N ASN A 9 -2.10 -5.64 6.28
CA ASN A 9 -0.85 -4.89 6.29
C ASN A 9 -0.20 -5.00 7.67
N LEU A 10 1.12 -5.16 7.72
CA LEU A 10 1.87 -5.32 8.97
C LEU A 10 2.13 -4.00 9.72
N SER A 11 1.51 -2.90 9.35
CA SER A 11 1.61 -1.60 10.02
C SER A 11 1.30 -1.66 11.52
N PHE A 12 0.36 -2.52 11.94
CA PHE A 12 0.03 -2.73 13.34
C PHE A 12 1.20 -3.27 14.19
N ALA A 13 2.17 -3.94 13.55
CA ALA A 13 3.32 -4.55 14.23
C ALA A 13 4.48 -3.57 14.43
N VAL A 14 4.48 -2.43 13.75
CA VAL A 14 5.54 -1.42 13.82
C VAL A 14 5.74 -0.91 15.24
N LYS A 15 6.99 -0.93 15.75
CA LYS A 15 7.39 -0.60 17.13
C LYS A 15 6.80 -1.48 18.23
N ARG A 16 5.93 -2.46 17.90
CA ARG A 16 5.30 -3.37 18.88
C ARG A 16 5.85 -4.79 18.77
N TRP A 17 5.75 -5.36 17.60
CA TRP A 17 6.14 -6.76 17.34
C TRP A 17 6.99 -6.84 16.06
N PRO A 18 8.20 -6.24 16.07
CA PRO A 18 9.06 -6.23 14.89
C PRO A 18 9.71 -7.59 14.60
N GLU A 19 9.71 -8.52 15.58
CA GLU A 19 10.29 -9.84 15.43
C GLU A 19 9.46 -10.68 14.44
N PRO A 20 10.07 -11.23 13.37
CA PRO A 20 9.33 -11.91 12.31
C PRO A 20 8.45 -13.08 12.80
N ALA A 21 8.97 -13.91 13.71
CA ALA A 21 8.23 -15.05 14.24
C ALA A 21 7.01 -14.63 15.08
N VAL A 22 7.08 -13.45 15.74
CA VAL A 22 6.01 -12.96 16.62
C VAL A 22 4.81 -12.49 15.78
N TRP A 23 5.01 -11.59 14.81
CA TRP A 23 3.89 -11.14 13.97
C TRP A 23 3.36 -12.27 13.07
N ALA A 24 4.24 -13.17 12.59
CA ALA A 24 3.82 -14.27 11.75
C ALA A 24 2.95 -15.28 12.52
N GLY A 25 3.33 -15.62 13.74
CA GLY A 25 2.52 -16.44 14.65
C GLY A 25 1.16 -15.78 14.94
N PHE A 26 1.16 -14.49 15.30
CA PHE A 26 -0.07 -13.76 15.55
C PHE A 26 -1.01 -13.74 14.32
N VAL A 27 -0.51 -13.44 13.14
CA VAL A 27 -1.28 -13.43 11.90
C VAL A 27 -1.87 -14.81 11.60
N ARG A 28 -1.09 -15.87 11.77
CA ARG A 28 -1.54 -17.22 11.42
C ARG A 28 -2.45 -17.85 12.45
N GLU A 29 -2.06 -17.79 13.72
CA GLU A 29 -2.68 -18.57 14.79
C GLU A 29 -3.85 -17.81 15.45
N GLU A 30 -3.74 -16.48 15.60
CA GLU A 30 -4.78 -15.70 16.27
C GLU A 30 -5.73 -15.01 15.27
N LEU A 31 -5.21 -14.47 14.14
CA LEU A 31 -6.07 -13.87 13.11
C LEU A 31 -6.63 -14.89 12.11
N GLY A 32 -6.01 -16.06 12.00
CA GLY A 32 -6.39 -17.08 11.02
C GLY A 32 -6.22 -16.60 9.57
N LEU A 33 -5.23 -15.73 9.32
CA LEU A 33 -4.91 -15.24 7.98
C LEU A 33 -3.68 -15.96 7.43
N SER A 34 -3.57 -15.98 6.09
CA SER A 34 -2.42 -16.53 5.39
C SER A 34 -1.80 -15.56 4.39
N THR A 35 -2.32 -14.35 4.28
CA THR A 35 -1.84 -13.32 3.35
C THR A 35 -1.51 -12.06 4.11
N VAL A 36 -0.33 -11.49 3.85
CA VAL A 36 0.08 -10.19 4.40
C VAL A 36 0.62 -9.28 3.32
N GLN A 37 0.54 -8.00 3.58
CA GLN A 37 1.37 -6.99 2.94
C GLN A 37 2.44 -6.55 3.93
N PHE A 38 3.70 -6.68 3.53
CA PHE A 38 4.83 -6.24 4.35
C PHE A 38 5.00 -4.73 4.26
N THR A 39 5.27 -4.05 5.38
CA THR A 39 5.62 -2.63 5.39
C THR A 39 7.10 -2.42 5.65
N PHE A 40 7.73 -1.53 4.87
CA PHE A 40 9.13 -1.15 5.08
C PHE A 40 9.39 -0.32 6.35
N ASP A 41 8.37 -0.02 7.15
CA ASP A 41 8.56 0.47 8.52
C ASP A 41 9.15 -0.60 9.47
N LEU A 42 9.08 -1.88 9.09
CA LEU A 42 9.70 -2.99 9.83
C LEU A 42 11.13 -3.31 9.36
N LEU A 43 11.55 -2.81 8.19
CA LEU A 43 12.86 -3.04 7.58
C LEU A 43 13.21 -1.89 6.64
N ASP A 44 14.02 -0.92 7.10
CA ASP A 44 14.44 0.19 6.24
C ASP A 44 15.47 -0.31 5.19
N PRO A 45 15.17 -0.17 3.89
CA PRO A 45 16.11 -0.48 2.81
C PRO A 45 17.46 0.25 2.90
N MET A 46 17.52 1.37 3.60
CA MET A 46 18.76 2.14 3.77
C MET A 46 19.65 1.66 4.92
N TRP A 47 19.23 0.70 5.70
CA TRP A 47 20.09 0.06 6.72
C TRP A 47 21.33 -0.60 6.07
N PRO A 48 22.39 -0.88 6.85
CA PRO A 48 23.53 -1.63 6.35
C PRO A 48 23.09 -2.94 5.69
N GLU A 49 23.64 -3.25 4.52
CA GLU A 49 23.20 -4.37 3.66
C GLU A 49 23.21 -5.71 4.41
N SER A 50 24.22 -5.99 5.22
CA SER A 50 24.29 -7.22 6.02
C SER A 50 23.14 -7.35 7.02
N MET A 51 22.70 -6.22 7.60
CA MET A 51 21.59 -6.20 8.55
C MET A 51 20.26 -6.38 7.82
N SER A 52 20.01 -5.60 6.76
CA SER A 52 18.75 -5.66 6.03
C SER A 52 18.53 -7.03 5.36
N ARG A 53 19.56 -7.62 4.76
CA ARG A 53 19.49 -8.99 4.21
C ARG A 53 19.29 -10.05 5.29
N GLY A 54 19.99 -9.94 6.42
CA GLY A 54 19.82 -10.86 7.54
C GLY A 54 18.39 -10.86 8.06
N LEU A 55 17.77 -9.68 8.21
CA LEU A 55 16.39 -9.57 8.63
C LEU A 55 15.40 -10.04 7.54
N ALA A 56 15.67 -9.72 6.26
CA ALA A 56 14.85 -10.21 5.15
C ALA A 56 14.79 -11.74 5.11
N HIS A 57 15.92 -12.40 5.36
CA HIS A 57 15.97 -13.87 5.47
C HIS A 57 15.11 -14.38 6.63
N GLN A 58 15.23 -13.78 7.83
CA GLN A 58 14.40 -14.15 8.98
C GLN A 58 12.89 -13.97 8.71
N ILE A 59 12.52 -12.90 8.02
CA ILE A 59 11.13 -12.65 7.61
C ILE A 59 10.64 -13.76 6.69
N ARG A 60 11.43 -14.12 5.67
CA ARG A 60 11.11 -15.19 4.74
C ARG A 60 10.99 -16.55 5.43
N GLU A 61 11.87 -16.85 6.36
CA GLU A 61 11.82 -18.09 7.16
C GLU A 61 10.57 -18.13 8.06
N ALA A 62 10.23 -17.02 8.73
CA ALA A 62 9.03 -16.93 9.54
C ALA A 62 7.77 -17.09 8.68
N ALA A 63 7.68 -16.40 7.52
CA ALA A 63 6.57 -16.53 6.60
C ALA A 63 6.41 -18.00 6.12
N ALA A 64 7.50 -18.68 5.79
CA ALA A 64 7.47 -20.08 5.39
C ALA A 64 7.02 -21.01 6.54
N THR A 65 7.53 -20.80 7.75
CA THR A 65 7.19 -21.59 8.96
C THR A 65 5.71 -21.51 9.29
N TYR A 66 5.12 -20.32 9.19
CA TYR A 66 3.71 -20.08 9.50
C TYR A 66 2.79 -20.15 8.27
N HIS A 67 3.31 -20.58 7.11
CA HIS A 67 2.55 -20.68 5.85
C HIS A 67 1.86 -19.36 5.47
N ILE A 68 2.59 -18.27 5.54
CA ILE A 68 2.14 -16.93 5.18
C ILE A 68 2.68 -16.57 3.79
N PHE A 69 1.80 -16.10 2.93
CA PHE A 69 2.12 -15.50 1.65
C PHE A 69 2.31 -13.98 1.82
N ILE A 70 3.48 -13.48 1.49
CA ILE A 70 3.75 -12.04 1.43
C ILE A 70 3.34 -11.57 0.05
N HIS A 71 2.14 -11.00 -0.07
CA HIS A 71 1.58 -10.53 -1.34
C HIS A 71 2.46 -9.46 -1.98
N SER A 72 2.80 -8.45 -1.20
CA SER A 72 3.63 -7.32 -1.64
C SER A 72 4.41 -6.72 -0.47
N ALA A 73 5.51 -6.04 -0.79
CA ALA A 73 6.20 -5.14 0.14
C ALA A 73 5.83 -3.69 -0.20
N PHE A 74 5.51 -2.89 0.81
CA PHE A 74 4.90 -1.58 0.61
C PHE A 74 5.66 -0.49 1.34
N VAL A 75 5.67 0.71 0.76
CA VAL A 75 6.23 1.91 1.40
C VAL A 75 5.56 2.10 2.75
N GLY A 76 6.35 2.23 3.81
CA GLY A 76 5.85 2.54 5.14
C GLY A 76 5.76 4.03 5.41
N LEU A 77 5.14 4.40 6.54
CA LEU A 77 4.93 5.79 6.96
C LEU A 77 6.25 6.57 7.06
N ALA A 78 7.34 5.94 7.50
CA ALA A 78 8.63 6.60 7.66
C ALA A 78 9.14 7.18 6.33
N ASN A 79 9.09 6.41 5.24
CA ASN A 79 9.52 6.89 3.93
C ASN A 79 8.45 7.74 3.25
N TYR A 80 7.17 7.50 3.52
CA TYR A 80 6.05 8.30 2.99
C TYR A 80 6.12 9.76 3.40
N THR A 81 6.69 10.09 4.56
CA THR A 81 6.85 11.48 5.01
C THR A 81 7.76 12.33 4.13
N TYR A 82 8.56 11.73 3.26
CA TYR A 82 9.43 12.44 2.35
C TYR A 82 8.73 12.76 1.02
N ASN A 83 9.23 13.77 0.31
CA ASN A 83 8.73 14.11 -1.03
C ASN A 83 9.01 13.02 -2.09
N GLY A 84 9.75 11.97 -1.76
CA GLY A 84 10.00 10.82 -2.62
C GLY A 84 10.60 11.18 -3.99
N LEU A 85 10.06 10.58 -5.03
CA LEU A 85 10.50 10.82 -6.43
C LEU A 85 10.13 12.23 -6.94
N LEU A 86 9.35 12.99 -6.19
CA LEU A 86 8.97 14.39 -6.51
C LEU A 86 9.68 15.41 -5.63
N HIS A 87 10.76 15.02 -4.95
CA HIS A 87 11.54 15.91 -4.09
C HIS A 87 12.05 17.13 -4.88
N PRO A 88 12.00 18.37 -4.34
CA PRO A 88 12.39 19.58 -5.06
C PRO A 88 13.86 19.58 -5.49
N LEU A 89 14.75 18.99 -4.68
CA LEU A 89 16.19 18.91 -4.98
C LEU A 89 16.51 17.62 -5.75
N PRO A 90 17.38 17.68 -6.78
CA PRO A 90 17.81 16.49 -7.53
C PRO A 90 18.44 15.40 -6.64
N GLU A 91 19.22 15.79 -5.62
CA GLU A 91 19.84 14.86 -4.68
C GLU A 91 18.80 14.09 -3.86
N GLY A 92 17.68 14.75 -3.50
CA GLY A 92 16.58 14.11 -2.80
C GLY A 92 15.86 13.08 -3.69
N ARG A 93 15.67 13.38 -4.98
CA ARG A 93 15.11 12.42 -5.95
C ARG A 93 16.04 11.25 -6.20
N ALA A 94 17.35 11.52 -6.27
CA ALA A 94 18.36 10.46 -6.39
C ALA A 94 18.38 9.54 -5.16
N ALA A 95 18.25 10.11 -3.95
CA ALA A 95 18.14 9.32 -2.71
C ALA A 95 16.87 8.49 -2.69
N ALA A 96 15.73 9.02 -3.11
CA ALA A 96 14.47 8.28 -3.24
C ALA A 96 14.61 7.13 -4.25
N LEU A 97 15.23 7.38 -5.40
CA LEU A 97 15.45 6.33 -6.41
C LEU A 97 16.38 5.22 -5.89
N GLU A 98 17.42 5.56 -5.13
CA GLU A 98 18.28 4.57 -4.48
C GLU A 98 17.54 3.77 -3.40
N TRP A 99 16.64 4.41 -2.64
CA TRP A 99 15.77 3.72 -1.70
C TRP A 99 14.92 2.66 -2.43
N TRP A 100 14.28 3.03 -3.54
CA TRP A 100 13.49 2.11 -4.36
C TRP A 100 14.34 0.96 -4.93
N ARG A 101 15.55 1.25 -5.36
CA ARG A 101 16.46 0.22 -5.87
C ARG A 101 16.75 -0.85 -4.81
N ARG A 102 17.04 -0.44 -3.57
CA ARG A 102 17.27 -1.36 -2.46
C ARG A 102 16.00 -2.07 -2.01
N ALA A 103 14.89 -1.35 -1.95
CA ALA A 103 13.58 -1.89 -1.58
C ALA A 103 13.13 -3.01 -2.53
N VAL A 104 13.35 -2.86 -3.83
CA VAL A 104 13.06 -3.89 -4.84
C VAL A 104 13.80 -5.20 -4.54
N TRP A 105 15.09 -5.15 -4.29
CA TRP A 105 15.87 -6.35 -3.98
C TRP A 105 15.45 -6.98 -2.65
N LEU A 106 15.20 -6.18 -1.63
CA LEU A 106 14.70 -6.68 -0.35
C LEU A 106 13.31 -7.31 -0.48
N ALA A 107 12.39 -6.70 -1.24
CA ALA A 107 11.07 -7.28 -1.49
C ALA A 107 11.18 -8.68 -2.10
N ALA A 108 12.10 -8.89 -3.05
CA ALA A 108 12.36 -10.20 -3.62
C ALA A 108 12.98 -11.16 -2.60
N GLU A 109 13.92 -10.71 -1.76
CA GLU A 109 14.52 -11.51 -0.69
C GLU A 109 13.52 -11.92 0.38
N LEU A 110 12.53 -11.06 0.70
CA LEU A 110 11.40 -11.41 1.59
C LEU A 110 10.49 -12.50 0.99
N GLY A 111 10.52 -12.67 -0.34
CA GLY A 111 9.60 -13.53 -1.06
C GLY A 111 8.28 -12.85 -1.44
N ALA A 112 8.23 -11.52 -1.45
CA ALA A 112 7.06 -10.78 -1.92
C ALA A 112 6.83 -10.94 -3.43
N GLY A 113 5.56 -10.95 -3.85
CA GLY A 113 5.18 -11.04 -5.26
C GLY A 113 5.28 -9.69 -5.99
N ALA A 114 5.12 -8.58 -5.27
CA ALA A 114 5.08 -7.23 -5.79
C ALA A 114 5.71 -6.23 -4.81
N ILE A 115 5.98 -5.03 -5.30
CA ILE A 115 6.44 -3.89 -4.49
C ILE A 115 5.67 -2.64 -4.89
N GLY A 116 5.41 -1.74 -3.96
CA GLY A 116 4.74 -0.48 -4.28
C GLY A 116 4.55 0.49 -3.14
N GLY A 117 3.75 1.51 -3.41
CA GLY A 117 3.35 2.55 -2.47
C GLY A 117 3.07 3.89 -3.15
N PRO A 118 2.84 4.95 -2.37
CA PRO A 118 2.85 6.32 -2.86
C PRO A 118 4.23 6.70 -3.43
N LEU A 119 4.24 7.49 -4.49
CA LEU A 119 5.48 7.82 -5.25
C LEU A 119 6.20 9.06 -4.70
N GLY A 120 5.47 9.90 -3.99
CA GLY A 120 5.95 11.15 -3.44
C GLY A 120 5.08 12.35 -3.77
N GLY A 121 5.38 13.48 -3.14
CA GLY A 121 4.60 14.71 -3.24
C GLY A 121 5.45 15.94 -3.61
N LEU A 122 4.89 16.81 -4.45
CA LEU A 122 5.47 18.09 -4.81
C LEU A 122 5.57 19.02 -3.60
N SER A 123 6.61 19.84 -3.56
CA SER A 123 6.64 21.00 -2.67
C SER A 123 5.51 21.97 -3.06
N VAL A 124 5.12 22.87 -2.14
CA VAL A 124 4.15 23.94 -2.45
C VAL A 124 4.63 24.79 -3.63
N THR A 125 5.92 25.12 -3.64
CA THR A 125 6.52 25.93 -4.71
C THR A 125 6.46 25.25 -6.06
N ASP A 126 6.87 23.96 -6.14
CA ASP A 126 6.86 23.21 -7.41
C ASP A 126 5.44 22.92 -7.89
N GLY A 127 4.51 22.65 -6.97
CA GLY A 127 3.10 22.41 -7.28
C GLY A 127 2.41 23.63 -7.90
N ASN A 128 2.86 24.84 -7.56
CA ASN A 128 2.35 26.11 -8.11
C ASN A 128 3.07 26.57 -9.38
N ALA A 129 4.06 25.83 -9.87
CA ALA A 129 4.85 26.16 -11.07
C ALA A 129 4.58 25.14 -12.19
N PRO A 130 3.65 25.38 -13.14
CA PRO A 130 3.18 24.36 -14.09
C PRO A 130 4.29 23.67 -14.90
N LEU A 131 5.26 24.42 -15.41
CA LEU A 131 6.37 23.84 -16.18
C LEU A 131 7.28 22.98 -15.32
N ARG A 132 7.55 23.41 -14.09
CA ARG A 132 8.35 22.64 -13.14
C ARG A 132 7.63 21.37 -12.68
N LYS A 133 6.34 21.48 -12.40
CA LYS A 133 5.48 20.35 -12.07
C LYS A 133 5.52 19.29 -13.19
N GLN A 134 5.37 19.69 -14.44
CA GLN A 134 5.44 18.76 -15.57
C GLN A 134 6.80 18.08 -15.66
N ALA A 135 7.89 18.85 -15.57
CA ALA A 135 9.24 18.30 -15.63
C ALA A 135 9.50 17.26 -14.51
N LEU A 136 8.98 17.51 -13.30
CA LEU A 136 9.10 16.55 -12.18
C LEU A 136 8.28 15.28 -12.41
N TYR A 137 7.09 15.38 -13.02
CA TYR A 137 6.30 14.22 -13.40
C TYR A 137 6.97 13.37 -14.47
N ASP A 138 7.57 14.02 -15.49
CA ASP A 138 8.32 13.32 -16.54
C ASP A 138 9.53 12.57 -15.95
N GLU A 139 10.29 13.21 -15.04
CA GLU A 139 11.43 12.58 -14.34
C GLU A 139 10.98 11.44 -13.41
N MET A 140 9.81 11.54 -12.79
CA MET A 140 9.23 10.47 -11.99
C MET A 140 8.85 9.27 -12.88
N ILE A 141 8.27 9.48 -14.04
CA ILE A 141 7.92 8.42 -15.00
C ILE A 141 9.19 7.67 -15.46
N GLU A 142 10.26 8.39 -15.77
CA GLU A 142 11.55 7.78 -16.08
C GLU A 142 12.08 6.93 -14.90
N SER A 143 11.92 7.44 -13.68
CA SER A 143 12.32 6.72 -12.45
C SER A 143 11.54 5.43 -12.26
N ILE A 144 10.22 5.43 -12.52
CA ILE A 144 9.37 4.23 -12.49
C ILE A 144 9.85 3.21 -13.53
N GLY A 145 10.25 3.65 -14.72
CA GLY A 145 10.85 2.78 -15.74
C GLY A 145 12.09 2.04 -15.22
N LYS A 146 12.99 2.76 -14.52
CA LYS A 146 14.19 2.16 -13.87
C LYS A 146 13.80 1.18 -12.75
N ILE A 147 12.87 1.58 -11.87
CA ILE A 147 12.40 0.74 -10.75
C ILE A 147 11.79 -0.56 -11.28
N THR A 148 10.95 -0.50 -12.30
CA THR A 148 10.31 -1.69 -12.88
C THR A 148 11.30 -2.59 -13.60
N THR A 149 12.38 -2.05 -14.14
CA THR A 149 13.49 -2.83 -14.69
C THR A 149 14.18 -3.63 -13.58
N TRP A 150 14.56 -2.99 -12.48
CA TRP A 150 15.13 -3.70 -11.33
C TRP A 150 14.17 -4.73 -10.73
N ALA A 151 12.88 -4.39 -10.67
CA ALA A 151 11.85 -5.30 -10.18
C ALA A 151 11.73 -6.57 -11.05
N LYS A 152 11.81 -6.43 -12.37
CA LYS A 152 11.87 -7.55 -13.31
C LYS A 152 13.11 -8.43 -13.08
N GLU A 153 14.27 -7.80 -12.96
CA GLU A 153 15.55 -8.49 -12.69
C GLU A 153 15.51 -9.25 -11.36
N ALA A 154 14.86 -8.68 -10.34
CA ALA A 154 14.65 -9.30 -9.03
C ALA A 154 13.56 -10.39 -9.04
N GLY A 155 12.79 -10.54 -10.10
CA GLY A 155 11.73 -11.55 -10.23
C GLY A 155 10.36 -11.17 -9.69
N LEU A 156 10.15 -9.88 -9.33
CA LEU A 156 8.85 -9.36 -8.94
C LEU A 156 7.89 -9.33 -10.13
N LYS A 157 6.60 -9.45 -9.86
CA LYS A 157 5.55 -9.60 -10.88
C LYS A 157 4.88 -8.29 -11.25
N GLU A 158 4.74 -7.38 -10.28
CA GLU A 158 4.03 -6.11 -10.44
C GLU A 158 4.72 -5.00 -9.65
N PHE A 159 4.57 -3.78 -10.14
CA PHE A 159 4.84 -2.55 -9.40
C PHE A 159 3.52 -1.87 -9.06
N LEU A 160 3.31 -1.59 -7.77
CA LEU A 160 2.03 -1.09 -7.27
C LEU A 160 2.13 0.42 -6.99
N ILE A 161 1.15 1.18 -7.46
CA ILE A 161 1.01 2.61 -7.16
C ILE A 161 -0.27 2.83 -6.37
N GLU A 162 -0.16 3.57 -5.28
CA GLU A 162 -1.30 3.97 -4.49
C GLU A 162 -1.61 5.45 -4.71
N PRO A 163 -2.76 5.79 -5.32
CA PRO A 163 -3.27 7.16 -5.34
C PRO A 163 -3.68 7.61 -3.94
N THR A 164 -3.14 8.72 -3.47
CA THR A 164 -3.47 9.29 -2.16
C THR A 164 -4.33 10.54 -2.30
N PRO A 165 -5.16 10.91 -1.32
CA PRO A 165 -6.03 12.08 -1.40
C PRO A 165 -5.28 13.38 -1.06
N LEU A 166 -4.10 13.58 -1.63
CA LEU A 166 -3.25 14.74 -1.42
C LEU A 166 -2.97 15.46 -2.74
N MET A 167 -3.44 16.71 -2.89
CA MET A 167 -3.36 17.49 -4.15
C MET A 167 -1.95 17.63 -4.73
N ARG A 168 -0.91 17.48 -3.92
CA ARG A 168 0.48 17.57 -4.36
C ARG A 168 1.14 16.23 -4.64
N GLU A 169 0.42 15.13 -4.42
CA GLU A 169 0.85 13.80 -4.83
C GLU A 169 0.33 13.45 -6.23
N PHE A 170 0.94 12.47 -6.86
CA PHE A 170 0.58 12.06 -8.20
C PHE A 170 0.64 10.55 -8.33
N PRO A 171 -0.47 9.92 -8.80
CA PRO A 171 -1.76 10.53 -9.13
C PRO A 171 -2.63 10.73 -7.87
N HIS A 172 -3.48 11.78 -7.84
CA HIS A 172 -4.47 11.98 -6.78
C HIS A 172 -5.91 12.09 -7.33
N THR A 173 -6.10 11.97 -8.64
CA THR A 173 -7.42 11.91 -9.27
C THR A 173 -7.53 10.73 -10.21
N ILE A 174 -8.77 10.28 -10.47
CA ILE A 174 -9.05 9.21 -11.43
C ILE A 174 -8.46 9.52 -12.81
N GLU A 175 -8.62 10.77 -13.27
CA GLU A 175 -8.13 11.17 -14.59
C GLU A 175 -6.59 11.10 -14.67
N GLN A 176 -5.89 11.57 -13.64
CA GLN A 176 -4.45 11.47 -13.57
C GLN A 176 -3.98 10.01 -13.53
N ALA A 177 -4.68 9.15 -12.77
CA ALA A 177 -4.35 7.74 -12.71
C ALA A 177 -4.56 7.05 -14.07
N LYS A 178 -5.63 7.34 -14.78
CA LYS A 178 -5.85 6.84 -16.15
C LYS A 178 -4.76 7.27 -17.12
N GLN A 179 -4.38 8.54 -17.10
CA GLN A 179 -3.30 9.06 -17.96
C GLN A 179 -1.97 8.42 -17.61
N LEU A 180 -1.64 8.30 -16.32
CA LEU A 180 -0.38 7.72 -15.87
C LEU A 180 -0.25 6.26 -16.29
N VAL A 181 -1.25 5.41 -16.06
CA VAL A 181 -1.15 3.99 -16.42
C VAL A 181 -0.96 3.79 -17.92
N GLN A 182 -1.63 4.57 -18.76
CA GLN A 182 -1.48 4.52 -20.22
C GLN A 182 -0.05 4.85 -20.68
N VAL A 183 0.60 5.81 -20.02
CA VAL A 183 2.00 6.15 -20.29
C VAL A 183 2.93 5.03 -19.78
N LEU A 184 2.66 4.49 -18.61
CA LEU A 184 3.50 3.47 -17.99
C LEU A 184 3.43 2.11 -18.71
N GLU A 185 2.31 1.75 -19.30
CA GLU A 185 2.19 0.51 -20.10
C GLU A 185 3.24 0.40 -21.22
N GLN A 186 3.71 1.53 -21.74
CA GLN A 186 4.72 1.57 -22.81
C GLN A 186 6.15 1.74 -22.28
N ASN A 187 6.31 2.12 -21.02
CA ASN A 187 7.59 2.57 -20.46
C ASN A 187 8.10 1.71 -19.28
N THR A 188 7.43 0.59 -18.96
CA THR A 188 7.76 -0.25 -17.80
C THR A 188 8.07 -1.70 -18.19
N ALA A 189 8.99 -2.31 -17.43
CA ALA A 189 9.49 -3.65 -17.72
C ALA A 189 8.60 -4.78 -17.14
N ILE A 190 7.75 -4.45 -16.15
CA ILE A 190 6.69 -5.28 -15.56
C ILE A 190 5.40 -4.48 -15.47
N PRO A 191 4.24 -5.12 -15.35
CA PRO A 191 2.97 -4.43 -15.18
C PRO A 191 2.98 -3.47 -13.99
N VAL A 192 2.46 -2.26 -14.21
CA VAL A 192 2.12 -1.33 -13.15
C VAL A 192 0.64 -1.46 -12.85
N ARG A 193 0.30 -1.57 -11.57
CA ARG A 193 -1.07 -1.74 -11.10
C ARG A 193 -1.36 -0.77 -9.96
N TYR A 194 -2.64 -0.52 -9.72
CA TYR A 194 -3.07 0.33 -8.61
C TYR A 194 -3.41 -0.47 -7.37
N VAL A 195 -3.09 0.13 -6.24
CA VAL A 195 -3.71 -0.13 -4.95
C VAL A 195 -4.78 0.94 -4.76
N ILE A 196 -6.04 0.54 -4.65
CA ILE A 196 -7.11 1.48 -4.36
C ILE A 196 -7.43 1.40 -2.87
N ASP A 197 -7.07 2.46 -2.15
CA ASP A 197 -7.49 2.59 -0.74
C ASP A 197 -8.91 3.13 -0.67
N VAL A 198 -9.75 2.46 0.13
CA VAL A 198 -11.17 2.80 0.26
C VAL A 198 -11.37 4.15 0.94
N GLY A 199 -10.55 4.47 1.95
CA GLY A 199 -10.60 5.76 2.64
C GLY A 199 -10.17 6.90 1.72
N HIS A 200 -9.12 6.67 0.92
CA HIS A 200 -8.66 7.64 -0.07
C HIS A 200 -9.75 7.92 -1.13
N ALA A 201 -10.36 6.87 -1.67
CA ALA A 201 -11.41 7.01 -2.68
C ALA A 201 -12.67 7.74 -2.16
N LEU A 202 -12.92 7.65 -0.86
CA LEU A 202 -14.09 8.24 -0.18
C LEU A 202 -13.78 9.57 0.53
N TYR A 203 -12.59 10.14 0.36
CA TYR A 203 -12.15 11.34 1.07
C TYR A 203 -12.88 12.60 0.58
N GLN A 204 -13.92 13.00 1.30
CA GLN A 204 -14.80 14.12 0.95
C GLN A 204 -14.11 15.51 0.98
N PRO A 205 -13.15 15.82 1.87
CA PRO A 205 -12.51 17.13 1.86
C PRO A 205 -11.81 17.49 0.55
N LEU A 206 -11.32 16.48 -0.21
CA LEU A 206 -10.71 16.72 -1.53
C LEU A 206 -11.72 16.54 -2.68
N TYR A 207 -12.52 15.49 -2.66
CA TYR A 207 -13.35 15.12 -3.80
C TYR A 207 -14.81 15.60 -3.70
N GLY A 208 -15.22 16.10 -2.52
CA GLY A 208 -16.59 16.56 -2.30
C GLY A 208 -17.63 15.48 -2.64
N PRO A 209 -18.69 15.84 -3.40
CA PRO A 209 -19.71 14.88 -3.83
C PRO A 209 -19.20 13.80 -4.81
N GLN A 210 -17.99 13.94 -5.33
CA GLN A 210 -17.37 12.98 -6.27
C GLN A 210 -16.56 11.89 -5.52
N ALA A 211 -16.43 11.97 -4.20
CA ALA A 211 -15.83 10.93 -3.38
C ALA A 211 -16.64 9.63 -3.54
N SER A 212 -16.10 8.65 -4.26
CA SER A 212 -16.83 7.44 -4.64
C SER A 212 -15.89 6.29 -5.01
N LEU A 213 -15.92 5.23 -4.21
CA LEU A 213 -15.23 3.99 -4.54
C LEU A 213 -15.70 3.39 -5.88
N SER A 214 -17.02 3.42 -6.12
CA SER A 214 -17.60 2.99 -7.39
C SER A 214 -16.98 3.70 -8.60
N SER A 215 -16.75 5.00 -8.51
CA SER A 215 -16.13 5.77 -9.60
C SER A 215 -14.68 5.35 -9.85
N TRP A 216 -13.90 5.14 -8.79
CA TRP A 216 -12.52 4.67 -8.90
C TRP A 216 -12.45 3.27 -9.50
N LEU A 217 -13.25 2.31 -9.02
CA LEU A 217 -13.23 0.94 -9.51
C LEU A 217 -13.83 0.80 -10.91
N ASN A 218 -14.84 1.59 -11.25
CA ASN A 218 -15.35 1.65 -12.64
C ASN A 218 -14.29 2.15 -13.64
N ALA A 219 -13.46 3.08 -13.22
CA ALA A 219 -12.46 3.68 -14.09
C ALA A 219 -11.14 2.91 -14.17
N LEU A 220 -10.73 2.24 -13.08
CA LEU A 220 -9.41 1.65 -12.90
C LEU A 220 -9.44 0.18 -12.47
N GLY A 221 -10.62 -0.47 -12.40
CA GLY A 221 -10.74 -1.84 -11.92
C GLY A 221 -9.82 -2.82 -12.66
N ASP A 222 -9.71 -2.70 -13.98
CA ASP A 222 -8.84 -3.55 -14.81
C ASP A 222 -7.33 -3.32 -14.53
N TYR A 223 -6.99 -2.20 -13.93
CA TYR A 223 -5.63 -1.84 -13.53
C TYR A 223 -5.38 -2.01 -12.04
N THR A 224 -6.39 -2.42 -11.28
CA THR A 224 -6.29 -2.60 -9.81
C THR A 224 -5.86 -4.03 -9.50
N SER A 225 -4.81 -4.18 -8.72
CA SER A 225 -4.33 -5.49 -8.22
C SER A 225 -4.74 -5.74 -6.78
N LEU A 226 -4.89 -4.69 -5.99
CA LEU A 226 -5.09 -4.78 -4.55
C LEU A 226 -5.98 -3.63 -4.06
N ILE A 227 -6.77 -3.90 -3.03
CA ILE A 227 -7.56 -2.90 -2.32
C ILE A 227 -7.05 -2.80 -0.88
N HIS A 228 -6.72 -1.59 -0.43
CA HIS A 228 -6.55 -1.30 0.98
C HIS A 228 -7.92 -1.03 1.60
N LEU A 229 -8.24 -1.77 2.64
CA LEU A 229 -9.50 -1.66 3.37
C LEU A 229 -9.24 -1.05 4.74
N GLN A 230 -9.85 0.09 4.99
CA GLN A 230 -9.86 0.78 6.27
C GLN A 230 -11.27 1.26 6.60
N ASN A 231 -11.59 1.42 7.88
CA ASN A 231 -12.78 2.15 8.29
C ASN A 231 -12.48 3.64 8.39
N THR A 232 -13.43 4.47 8.00
CA THR A 232 -13.23 5.92 7.88
C THR A 232 -14.52 6.68 8.15
N ASP A 233 -14.40 7.95 8.51
CA ASP A 233 -15.51 8.90 8.61
C ASP A 233 -15.77 9.68 7.31
N PHE A 234 -14.97 9.39 6.25
CA PHE A 234 -14.94 10.10 4.97
C PHE A 234 -14.41 11.55 5.06
N GLN A 235 -13.96 11.98 6.22
CA GLN A 235 -13.44 13.33 6.48
C GLN A 235 -11.96 13.35 6.77
N SER A 236 -11.39 12.23 7.16
CA SER A 236 -9.98 12.05 7.47
C SER A 236 -9.46 10.75 6.87
N ASP A 237 -8.15 10.70 6.66
CA ASP A 237 -7.44 9.47 6.29
C ASP A 237 -7.18 8.68 7.59
N SER A 238 -8.20 7.93 8.01
CA SER A 238 -8.33 7.50 9.41
C SER A 238 -7.65 6.18 9.71
N HIS A 239 -7.66 5.24 8.77
CA HIS A 239 -7.16 3.87 8.90
C HIS A 239 -7.65 3.14 10.18
N TRP A 240 -8.93 3.32 10.53
CA TRP A 240 -9.53 2.65 11.69
C TRP A 240 -9.91 1.20 11.40
N GLY A 241 -9.95 0.40 12.47
CA GLY A 241 -10.50 -0.95 12.46
C GLY A 241 -12.02 -1.00 12.69
N TRP A 242 -12.54 -2.21 13.00
CA TRP A 242 -13.94 -2.45 13.34
C TRP A 242 -14.09 -3.18 14.67
N PRO A 243 -15.08 -2.77 15.52
CA PRO A 243 -15.91 -1.58 15.34
C PRO A 243 -15.16 -0.30 15.67
N HIS A 244 -15.60 0.82 15.08
CA HIS A 244 -15.13 2.15 15.44
C HIS A 244 -16.30 3.12 15.54
N PRO A 245 -16.42 3.94 16.62
CA PRO A 245 -17.60 4.77 16.86
C PRO A 245 -17.85 5.84 15.79
N GLN A 246 -16.80 6.31 15.12
CA GLN A 246 -16.88 7.29 14.03
C GLN A 246 -16.82 6.64 12.64
N GLY A 247 -16.57 5.35 12.56
CA GLY A 247 -16.44 4.65 11.30
C GLY A 247 -17.78 4.53 10.58
N LYS A 248 -17.79 4.88 9.30
CA LYS A 248 -19.00 4.94 8.45
C LYS A 248 -18.98 3.97 7.28
N LEU A 249 -17.86 3.28 7.04
CA LEU A 249 -17.77 2.36 5.90
C LEU A 249 -18.70 1.16 6.08
N ASN A 250 -19.63 1.00 5.16
CA ASN A 250 -20.53 -0.14 5.09
C ASN A 250 -19.91 -1.27 4.25
N LEU A 251 -19.53 -2.38 4.88
CA LEU A 251 -18.93 -3.51 4.19
C LEU A 251 -19.88 -4.27 3.28
N ASP A 252 -21.18 -4.26 3.52
CA ASP A 252 -22.16 -4.89 2.62
C ASP A 252 -22.24 -4.09 1.29
N GLU A 253 -22.19 -2.77 1.37
CA GLU A 253 -22.08 -1.90 0.20
C GLU A 253 -20.76 -2.11 -0.53
N PHE A 254 -19.64 -2.16 0.18
CA PHE A 254 -18.32 -2.45 -0.38
C PHE A 254 -18.32 -3.77 -1.17
N VAL A 255 -18.86 -4.85 -0.60
CA VAL A 255 -18.98 -6.15 -1.28
C VAL A 255 -19.88 -6.05 -2.51
N SER A 256 -20.97 -5.29 -2.43
CA SER A 256 -21.88 -5.07 -3.57
C SER A 256 -21.16 -4.34 -4.73
N ILE A 257 -20.35 -3.34 -4.42
CA ILE A 257 -19.53 -2.63 -5.41
C ILE A 257 -18.56 -3.59 -6.11
N LEU A 258 -17.82 -4.40 -5.35
CA LEU A 258 -16.89 -5.39 -5.93
C LEU A 258 -17.60 -6.38 -6.86
N LYS A 259 -18.79 -6.84 -6.49
CA LYS A 259 -19.61 -7.72 -7.34
C LYS A 259 -20.06 -7.02 -8.62
N THR A 260 -20.52 -5.78 -8.52
CA THR A 260 -21.01 -4.98 -9.64
C THR A 260 -19.93 -4.81 -10.72
N TYR A 261 -18.69 -4.58 -10.32
CA TYR A 261 -17.57 -4.42 -11.25
C TYR A 261 -16.80 -5.72 -11.53
N GLN A 262 -17.28 -6.88 -11.07
CA GLN A 262 -16.66 -8.20 -11.25
C GLN A 262 -15.24 -8.31 -10.64
N LEU A 263 -14.99 -7.57 -9.56
CA LEU A 263 -13.70 -7.47 -8.87
C LEU A 263 -13.63 -8.32 -7.58
N SER A 264 -14.55 -9.27 -7.42
CA SER A 264 -14.62 -10.11 -6.20
C SER A 264 -13.39 -11.00 -5.96
N ASN A 265 -12.51 -11.12 -6.95
CA ASN A 265 -11.27 -11.90 -6.86
C ASN A 265 -10.03 -11.04 -6.50
N LEU A 266 -10.18 -9.72 -6.43
CA LEU A 266 -9.08 -8.85 -5.99
C LEU A 266 -8.65 -9.19 -4.56
N THR A 267 -7.36 -9.07 -4.30
CA THR A 267 -6.84 -9.15 -2.94
C THR A 267 -7.26 -7.91 -2.16
N VAL A 268 -7.82 -8.12 -0.97
CA VAL A 268 -8.19 -7.05 -0.03
C VAL A 268 -7.28 -7.15 1.18
N ILE A 269 -6.52 -6.11 1.44
CA ILE A 269 -5.62 -6.00 2.58
C ILE A 269 -6.20 -5.02 3.59
N LEU A 270 -6.48 -5.51 4.79
CA LEU A 270 -6.87 -4.67 5.91
C LEU A 270 -5.67 -3.81 6.32
N GLU A 271 -5.80 -2.49 6.22
CA GLU A 271 -4.75 -1.54 6.57
C GLU A 271 -5.22 -0.63 7.69
N ILE A 272 -4.70 -0.86 8.89
CA ILE A 272 -5.11 -0.17 10.12
C ILE A 272 -3.89 0.40 10.81
N PHE A 273 -3.96 1.65 11.21
CA PHE A 273 -2.92 2.33 11.97
C PHE A 273 -3.36 2.60 13.41
N TYR A 274 -2.41 2.56 14.32
CA TYR A 274 -2.62 2.86 15.74
C TYR A 274 -1.60 3.89 16.22
N PRO A 275 -2.01 4.85 17.06
CA PRO A 275 -1.05 5.71 17.76
C PRO A 275 -0.03 4.85 18.51
N PHE A 276 1.24 5.27 18.52
CA PHE A 276 2.30 4.50 19.20
C PHE A 276 2.10 4.45 20.72
N GLU A 277 1.34 5.36 21.27
CA GLU A 277 0.96 5.45 22.68
C GLU A 277 -0.18 4.50 23.07
N GLU A 278 -0.90 3.94 22.09
CA GLU A 278 -1.97 2.98 22.37
C GLU A 278 -1.41 1.71 23.01
N SER A 279 -2.13 1.14 23.97
CA SER A 279 -1.68 -0.08 24.65
C SER A 279 -1.61 -1.27 23.68
N ASP A 280 -0.58 -2.10 23.82
CA ASP A 280 -0.38 -3.27 22.97
C ASP A 280 -1.56 -4.24 23.03
N GLN A 281 -2.20 -4.39 24.22
CA GLN A 281 -3.38 -5.23 24.37
C GLN A 281 -4.58 -4.68 23.60
N ASN A 282 -4.83 -3.36 23.66
CA ASN A 282 -5.92 -2.74 22.91
C ASN A 282 -5.70 -2.86 21.40
N VAL A 283 -4.46 -2.68 20.92
CA VAL A 283 -4.13 -2.89 19.52
C VAL A 283 -4.40 -4.33 19.10
N LYS A 284 -3.94 -5.30 19.88
CA LYS A 284 -4.15 -6.73 19.63
C LYS A 284 -5.64 -7.07 19.55
N ASP A 285 -6.41 -6.65 20.54
CA ASP A 285 -7.86 -6.91 20.61
C ASP A 285 -8.62 -6.25 19.46
N ASN A 286 -8.23 -5.04 19.09
CA ASN A 286 -8.85 -4.30 17.98
C ASN A 286 -8.52 -4.94 16.63
N VAL A 287 -7.27 -5.37 16.40
CA VAL A 287 -6.89 -6.11 15.18
C VAL A 287 -7.69 -7.40 15.06
N ILE A 288 -7.79 -8.19 16.13
CA ILE A 288 -8.58 -9.44 16.15
C ILE A 288 -10.05 -9.14 15.81
N SER A 289 -10.64 -8.13 16.45
CA SER A 289 -12.03 -7.73 16.22
C SER A 289 -12.29 -7.33 14.79
N SER A 290 -11.37 -6.51 14.24
CA SER A 290 -11.45 -6.00 12.87
C SER A 290 -11.35 -7.12 11.84
N VAL A 291 -10.38 -8.02 11.98
CA VAL A 291 -10.23 -9.17 11.09
C VAL A 291 -11.46 -10.07 11.15
N LYS A 292 -11.97 -10.39 12.35
CA LYS A 292 -13.16 -11.20 12.52
C LYS A 292 -14.39 -10.57 11.86
N TYR A 293 -14.59 -9.26 12.05
CA TYR A 293 -15.70 -8.53 11.45
C TYR A 293 -15.61 -8.55 9.91
N CYS A 294 -14.43 -8.23 9.36
CA CYS A 294 -14.22 -8.21 7.92
C CYS A 294 -14.34 -9.62 7.30
N LYS A 295 -13.73 -10.65 7.89
CA LYS A 295 -13.87 -12.04 7.39
C LYS A 295 -15.34 -12.46 7.28
N ASN A 296 -16.15 -12.18 8.27
CA ASN A 296 -17.57 -12.52 8.27
C ASN A 296 -18.37 -11.86 7.14
N LYS A 297 -17.88 -10.75 6.57
CA LYS A 297 -18.53 -10.01 5.49
C LYS A 297 -17.96 -10.35 4.12
N LEU A 298 -16.65 -10.59 4.06
CA LEU A 298 -15.92 -10.70 2.79
C LEU A 298 -15.75 -12.15 2.31
N VAL A 299 -15.61 -13.10 3.21
CA VAL A 299 -15.19 -14.50 2.93
C VAL A 299 -16.34 -15.48 2.92
N ASN A 300 -17.57 -15.05 2.92
CA ASN A 300 -18.77 -15.93 2.83
C ASN A 300 -19.11 -16.31 1.41
#